data_b2165c61f6fe98fd9aa0462358096bd1
#
_entry.id   b2165c61f6fe98fd9aa0462358096bd1
#
_cell.length_a   1.000
_cell.length_b   1.000
_cell.length_c   1.000
_cell.angle_alpha   90.00
_cell.angle_beta   90.00
_cell.angle_gamma   90.00
#
_symmetry.space_group_name_H-M   'P 1'
#
loop_
_entity.id
_entity.type
_entity.pdbx_description
1 polymer ?
#
loop_
_entity_poly.entity_id
_entity_poly.type
_entity_poly.pdbx_seq_one_letter_code
_entity_poly.pdbx_strand_id
1 'polypeptide(L)'
;VAAASMRSAVSPCSARGLSLHCVRESRGGGVTCVAVRRQDTTRKEFGVVTETAISFRRSNVELSVHPGRGGSLRASALPDASVLAALATCAAAGKLCEEHTRLGSAVSAPLVAMGAAMVLATTGFLPAESGAYDLVWDHLMPLAVALSLLGCPIDATSVSRGRDVLVAFVIGALGTVVGTLVAYKFVGHLLGPHAWKVAACLCASYVGGSLNYAGTAQALGLGVTPGGQAALASGMAADNLAMAAFLAALALVKAEKPDTSAAQPFPKPPKTSAESSSHAPTTATLACTFACALLTVETGRVVANFIGFPEMQMAVTGVAAASVACTTAALSKRNETNRYMTGVGFPPFPFAGSTRFGSVLMLLFFATLGARADPTVAFRNGAPTFAFIAVQLSVHFFFVFFIGGKLFGKILRLPPWATLTASNACVGGPATAAAAACARGWPTAVQPAVLAGTVGYVVGTPLACAVAAVLRGMTTT
;
A
#
# COMPACT_ATOMS: atom_id res chain seq x y z
N VAL A 1 -55.92 -25.99 -38.79
CA VAL A 1 -55.41 -27.22 -39.39
C VAL A 1 -53.88 -27.24 -39.19
N ALA A 2 -53.38 -28.35 -38.64
CA ALA A 2 -51.96 -28.75 -38.45
C ALA A 2 -51.23 -28.11 -37.22
N ALA A 3 -51.38 -28.77 -36.08
CA ALA A 3 -50.40 -28.75 -34.98
C ALA A 3 -49.20 -29.63 -35.40
N ALA A 4 -48.00 -29.07 -35.47
CA ALA A 4 -46.77 -29.82 -35.60
C ALA A 4 -46.01 -29.77 -34.24
N SER A 5 -45.94 -30.94 -33.64
CA SER A 5 -45.19 -31.30 -32.43
C SER A 5 -43.68 -31.07 -32.66
N MET A 6 -43.05 -30.24 -31.86
CA MET A 6 -41.60 -30.25 -31.69
C MET A 6 -41.27 -30.72 -30.28
N ARG A 7 -40.84 -31.97 -30.16
CA ARG A 7 -40.23 -32.52 -28.94
C ARG A 7 -38.79 -32.00 -28.92
N SER A 8 -38.48 -31.09 -27.99
CA SER A 8 -37.10 -30.73 -27.66
C SER A 8 -36.49 -31.76 -26.72
N ALA A 9 -35.37 -32.31 -27.07
CA ALA A 9 -34.59 -33.25 -26.26
C ALA A 9 -34.10 -32.58 -24.98
N VAL A 10 -34.55 -33.10 -23.84
CA VAL A 10 -34.09 -32.72 -22.50
C VAL A 10 -33.08 -33.77 -22.05
N SER A 11 -31.82 -33.40 -21.89
CA SER A 11 -30.84 -34.27 -21.22
C SER A 11 -30.77 -33.88 -19.73
N PRO A 12 -30.98 -34.81 -18.80
CA PRO A 12 -30.89 -34.52 -17.37
C PRO A 12 -29.40 -34.64 -16.92
N CYS A 13 -28.85 -33.57 -16.38
CA CYS A 13 -27.62 -33.60 -15.63
C CYS A 13 -27.95 -33.56 -14.14
N SER A 14 -27.70 -34.66 -13.43
CA SER A 14 -28.01 -34.83 -12.02
C SER A 14 -26.80 -34.57 -11.16
N ALA A 15 -26.83 -33.46 -10.42
CA ALA A 15 -25.98 -33.27 -9.24
C ALA A 15 -26.91 -33.30 -8.01
N ARG A 16 -26.51 -33.98 -6.95
CA ARG A 16 -27.34 -34.35 -5.78
C ARG A 16 -28.25 -33.20 -5.29
N GLY A 17 -29.53 -33.35 -5.53
CA GLY A 17 -30.57 -32.50 -4.92
C GLY A 17 -31.03 -31.26 -5.70
N LEU A 18 -30.48 -30.97 -6.87
CA LEU A 18 -30.96 -29.91 -7.77
C LEU A 18 -31.26 -30.49 -9.16
N SER A 19 -32.45 -30.27 -9.71
CA SER A 19 -32.72 -30.51 -11.12
C SER A 19 -32.60 -29.17 -11.88
N LEU A 20 -31.73 -29.12 -12.86
CA LEU A 20 -31.57 -27.98 -13.77
C LEU A 20 -32.44 -28.24 -15.02
N HIS A 21 -33.40 -27.38 -15.30
CA HIS A 21 -34.12 -27.34 -16.55
C HIS A 21 -33.57 -26.21 -17.41
N CYS A 22 -33.01 -26.58 -18.57
CA CYS A 22 -32.55 -25.60 -19.57
C CYS A 22 -33.62 -25.45 -20.65
N VAL A 23 -34.10 -24.24 -20.86
CA VAL A 23 -35.03 -23.90 -21.96
C VAL A 23 -34.28 -23.06 -22.95
N ARG A 24 -34.26 -23.49 -24.21
CA ARG A 24 -33.59 -22.77 -25.32
C ARG A 24 -34.64 -21.87 -25.98
N GLU A 25 -34.45 -20.57 -25.89
CA GLU A 25 -35.26 -19.58 -26.60
C GLU A 25 -34.86 -19.48 -28.08
N SER A 26 -35.81 -19.54 -28.99
CA SER A 26 -35.61 -19.64 -30.42
C SER A 26 -35.37 -18.32 -31.18
N ARG A 27 -35.14 -17.22 -30.46
CA ARG A 27 -34.76 -15.94 -31.09
C ARG A 27 -33.67 -15.27 -30.23
N GLY A 28 -32.41 -15.41 -30.67
CA GLY A 28 -31.32 -14.59 -30.12
C GLY A 28 -30.26 -15.31 -29.29
N GLY A 29 -29.95 -16.57 -29.53
CA GLY A 29 -28.66 -17.18 -29.12
C GLY A 29 -28.37 -17.29 -27.62
N GLY A 30 -29.32 -17.08 -26.72
CA GLY A 30 -29.16 -17.21 -25.27
C GLY A 30 -29.74 -18.52 -24.74
N VAL A 31 -29.06 -19.15 -23.78
CA VAL A 31 -29.56 -20.30 -23.03
C VAL A 31 -29.80 -19.86 -21.61
N THR A 32 -31.06 -19.90 -21.14
CA THR A 32 -31.39 -19.59 -19.76
C THR A 32 -31.60 -20.90 -19.00
N CYS A 33 -30.81 -21.13 -17.96
CA CYS A 33 -30.96 -22.29 -17.09
C CYS A 33 -31.63 -21.85 -15.79
N VAL A 34 -32.75 -22.48 -15.45
CA VAL A 34 -33.47 -22.25 -14.19
C VAL A 34 -33.24 -23.44 -13.27
N ALA A 35 -32.71 -23.21 -12.10
CA ALA A 35 -32.52 -24.22 -11.07
C ALA A 35 -33.82 -24.32 -10.23
N VAL A 36 -34.49 -25.47 -10.26
CA VAL A 36 -35.65 -25.74 -9.43
C VAL A 36 -35.26 -26.68 -8.29
N ARG A 37 -35.40 -26.19 -7.07
CA ARG A 37 -35.20 -27.00 -5.86
C ARG A 37 -36.48 -27.78 -5.58
N ARG A 38 -36.43 -29.10 -5.59
CA ARG A 38 -37.53 -29.94 -5.13
C ARG A 38 -37.65 -29.76 -3.62
N GLN A 39 -38.75 -29.18 -3.15
CA GLN A 39 -39.14 -29.23 -1.74
C GLN A 39 -39.89 -30.53 -1.47
N ASP A 40 -39.41 -31.27 -0.46
CA ASP A 40 -40.15 -32.36 0.14
C ASP A 40 -41.38 -31.80 0.88
N THR A 41 -42.54 -32.27 0.48
CA THR A 41 -43.83 -31.81 0.98
C THR A 41 -44.17 -32.46 2.32
N THR A 42 -43.63 -31.94 3.43
CA THR A 42 -44.21 -32.13 4.77
C THR A 42 -43.86 -30.95 5.67
N ARG A 43 -44.45 -29.80 5.43
CA ARG A 43 -44.87 -28.79 6.43
C ARG A 43 -45.46 -27.56 5.74
N LYS A 44 -46.68 -27.23 6.10
CA LYS A 44 -47.35 -25.99 5.67
C LYS A 44 -46.72 -24.81 6.40
N GLU A 45 -46.10 -23.86 5.67
CA GLU A 45 -45.99 -22.45 6.04
C GLU A 45 -45.94 -21.60 4.77
N PHE A 46 -46.81 -20.58 4.73
CA PHE A 46 -46.89 -19.59 3.64
C PHE A 46 -45.67 -18.68 3.67
N GLY A 47 -44.88 -18.66 2.63
CA GLY A 47 -43.78 -17.71 2.40
C GLY A 47 -43.82 -17.23 0.96
N VAL A 48 -43.82 -15.91 0.79
CA VAL A 48 -43.78 -15.22 -0.50
C VAL A 48 -42.46 -15.52 -1.19
N VAL A 49 -42.53 -16.09 -2.39
CA VAL A 49 -41.35 -16.36 -3.24
C VAL A 49 -41.13 -15.15 -4.13
N THR A 50 -40.01 -14.46 -3.94
CA THR A 50 -39.50 -13.47 -4.92
C THR A 50 -38.62 -14.18 -5.94
N GLU A 51 -39.09 -14.23 -7.19
CA GLU A 51 -38.27 -14.68 -8.33
C GLU A 51 -37.15 -13.66 -8.63
N THR A 52 -35.90 -14.08 -8.46
CA THR A 52 -34.77 -13.30 -8.91
C THR A 52 -34.24 -13.89 -10.23
N ALA A 53 -34.54 -13.26 -11.34
CA ALA A 53 -33.99 -13.61 -12.64
C ALA A 53 -32.57 -13.05 -12.78
N ILE A 54 -31.59 -13.92 -12.87
CA ILE A 54 -30.18 -13.53 -13.15
C ILE A 54 -29.93 -13.71 -14.65
N SER A 55 -29.76 -12.60 -15.38
CA SER A 55 -29.38 -12.59 -16.79
C SER A 55 -27.87 -12.65 -16.92
N PHE A 56 -27.31 -13.72 -17.51
CA PHE A 56 -25.88 -13.80 -17.85
C PHE A 56 -25.66 -13.40 -19.31
N ARG A 57 -24.90 -12.33 -19.53
CA ARG A 57 -24.43 -11.94 -20.85
C ARG A 57 -23.10 -12.67 -21.14
N ARG A 58 -23.01 -13.30 -22.28
CA ARG A 58 -21.88 -14.11 -22.73
C ARG A 58 -20.64 -13.24 -22.93
N SER A 59 -19.66 -13.36 -22.05
CA SER A 59 -18.25 -13.05 -22.34
C SER A 59 -17.44 -14.32 -22.05
N ASN A 60 -16.54 -14.65 -22.95
CA ASN A 60 -15.78 -15.90 -22.98
C ASN A 60 -15.20 -16.28 -21.61
N VAL A 61 -15.75 -17.32 -21.01
CA VAL A 61 -15.16 -17.99 -19.85
C VAL A 61 -14.77 -19.38 -20.31
N GLU A 62 -13.48 -19.59 -20.49
CA GLU A 62 -12.91 -20.94 -20.61
C GLU A 62 -13.00 -21.61 -19.22
N LEU A 63 -13.85 -22.63 -19.14
CA LEU A 63 -13.84 -23.54 -17.99
C LEU A 63 -12.67 -24.52 -18.15
N SER A 64 -11.57 -24.27 -17.45
CA SER A 64 -10.54 -25.29 -17.24
C SER A 64 -10.97 -26.20 -16.09
N VAL A 65 -11.37 -27.42 -16.44
CA VAL A 65 -11.61 -28.50 -15.47
C VAL A 65 -10.25 -29.07 -15.07
N HIS A 66 -9.80 -28.76 -13.84
CA HIS A 66 -8.66 -29.47 -13.27
C HIS A 66 -9.12 -30.81 -12.66
N PRO A 67 -8.41 -31.93 -12.96
CA PRO A 67 -8.73 -33.23 -12.37
C PRO A 67 -8.43 -33.20 -10.85
N GLY A 68 -9.37 -33.69 -10.07
CA GLY A 68 -9.34 -33.71 -8.63
C GLY A 68 -8.11 -34.44 -8.05
N ARG A 69 -7.39 -33.76 -7.18
CA ARG A 69 -6.46 -34.35 -6.23
C ARG A 69 -7.23 -34.78 -4.97
N GLY A 70 -6.89 -35.93 -4.50
CA GLY A 70 -7.52 -36.69 -3.43
C GLY A 70 -7.76 -35.91 -2.12
N GLY A 71 -8.76 -36.37 -1.41
CA GLY A 71 -9.37 -35.85 -0.22
C GLY A 71 -8.42 -35.16 0.77
N SER A 72 -8.47 -33.83 0.81
CA SER A 72 -8.07 -33.07 1.99
C SER A 72 -9.33 -32.83 2.80
N LEU A 73 -9.25 -33.09 4.09
CA LEU A 73 -10.20 -32.63 5.10
C LEU A 73 -10.60 -31.20 4.75
N ARG A 74 -11.88 -30.97 4.44
CA ARG A 74 -12.43 -29.61 4.34
C ARG A 74 -12.19 -28.95 5.69
N ALA A 75 -11.14 -28.14 5.79
CA ALA A 75 -11.03 -27.18 6.85
C ALA A 75 -12.33 -26.39 6.83
N SER A 76 -13.11 -26.45 7.88
CA SER A 76 -14.29 -25.61 8.09
C SER A 76 -13.80 -24.19 7.89
N ALA A 77 -14.36 -23.45 6.91
CA ALA A 77 -13.93 -22.09 6.62
C ALA A 77 -13.99 -21.29 7.93
N LEU A 78 -12.84 -20.79 8.37
CA LEU A 78 -12.79 -19.95 9.58
C LEU A 78 -13.69 -18.73 9.34
N PRO A 79 -14.48 -18.30 10.33
CA PRO A 79 -15.21 -17.05 10.24
C PRO A 79 -14.24 -15.89 9.95
N ASP A 80 -14.65 -14.93 9.13
CA ASP A 80 -13.81 -13.77 8.77
C ASP A 80 -13.25 -13.03 10.00
N ALA A 81 -14.02 -12.98 11.10
CA ALA A 81 -13.55 -12.42 12.37
C ALA A 81 -12.34 -13.18 12.93
N SER A 82 -12.31 -14.51 12.82
CA SER A 82 -11.18 -15.35 13.28
C SER A 82 -9.96 -15.17 12.39
N VAL A 83 -10.17 -15.01 11.07
CA VAL A 83 -9.10 -14.69 10.11
C VAL A 83 -8.50 -13.33 10.44
N LEU A 84 -9.34 -12.30 10.66
CA LEU A 84 -8.89 -10.97 11.03
C LEU A 84 -8.11 -10.97 12.36
N ALA A 85 -8.55 -11.76 13.36
CA ALA A 85 -7.84 -11.93 14.63
C ALA A 85 -6.46 -12.58 14.44
N ALA A 86 -6.36 -13.60 13.59
CA ALA A 86 -5.08 -14.22 13.25
C ALA A 86 -4.12 -13.26 12.55
N LEU A 87 -4.63 -12.46 11.57
CA LEU A 87 -3.84 -11.41 10.92
C LEU A 87 -3.36 -10.35 11.91
N ALA A 88 -4.22 -9.92 12.84
CA ALA A 88 -3.85 -8.97 13.90
C ALA A 88 -2.79 -9.55 14.84
N THR A 89 -2.86 -10.85 15.13
CA THR A 89 -1.84 -11.55 15.93
C THR A 89 -0.49 -11.59 15.19
N CYS A 90 -0.49 -11.87 13.88
CA CYS A 90 0.73 -11.82 13.05
C CYS A 90 1.32 -10.40 13.01
N ALA A 91 0.47 -9.37 12.87
CA ALA A 91 0.89 -7.97 12.89
C ALA A 91 1.52 -7.59 14.23
N ALA A 92 0.89 -7.97 15.35
CA ALA A 92 1.40 -7.72 16.71
C ALA A 92 2.73 -8.46 16.94
N ALA A 93 2.81 -9.75 16.54
CA ALA A 93 4.04 -10.54 16.64
C ALA A 93 5.18 -9.89 15.84
N GLY A 94 4.89 -9.39 14.62
CA GLY A 94 5.86 -8.64 13.82
C GLY A 94 6.42 -7.44 14.55
N LYS A 95 5.54 -6.62 15.15
CA LYS A 95 5.95 -5.43 15.88
C LYS A 95 6.71 -5.74 17.16
N LEU A 96 6.25 -6.70 17.95
CA LEU A 96 6.95 -7.16 19.15
C LEU A 96 8.34 -7.74 18.82
N CYS A 97 8.44 -8.52 17.75
CA CYS A 97 9.71 -9.06 17.29
C CYS A 97 10.70 -7.96 16.91
N GLU A 98 10.25 -6.94 16.17
CA GLU A 98 11.07 -5.76 15.80
C GLU A 98 11.56 -5.00 17.03
N GLU A 99 10.71 -4.78 18.03
CA GLU A 99 11.05 -3.99 19.21
C GLU A 99 11.91 -4.73 20.24
N HIS A 100 11.75 -6.05 20.37
CA HIS A 100 12.37 -6.83 21.45
C HIS A 100 13.48 -7.78 21.00
N THR A 101 13.72 -7.96 19.69
CA THR A 101 14.75 -8.87 19.19
C THR A 101 15.70 -8.22 18.21
N ARG A 102 16.99 -8.60 18.27
CA ARG A 102 18.00 -8.11 17.29
C ARG A 102 17.69 -8.59 15.88
N LEU A 103 17.17 -9.80 15.72
CA LEU A 103 16.77 -10.33 14.42
C LEU A 103 15.56 -9.58 13.87
N GLY A 104 14.53 -9.35 14.71
CA GLY A 104 13.34 -8.62 14.31
C GLY A 104 13.63 -7.16 13.90
N SER A 105 14.52 -6.48 14.60
CA SER A 105 14.95 -5.12 14.22
C SER A 105 15.73 -5.07 12.91
N ALA A 106 16.44 -6.15 12.55
CA ALA A 106 17.15 -6.27 11.27
C ALA A 106 16.20 -6.62 10.10
N VAL A 107 15.17 -7.43 10.35
CA VAL A 107 14.24 -7.93 9.33
C VAL A 107 13.05 -7.00 9.11
N SER A 108 12.65 -6.23 10.11
CA SER A 108 11.49 -5.32 10.17
C SER A 108 10.13 -5.99 10.45
N ALA A 109 9.24 -5.27 11.15
CA ALA A 109 7.91 -5.76 11.51
C ALA A 109 7.04 -6.21 10.32
N PRO A 110 7.01 -5.48 9.17
CA PRO A 110 6.27 -5.91 7.99
C PRO A 110 6.65 -7.29 7.48
N LEU A 111 7.96 -7.58 7.37
CA LEU A 111 8.44 -8.87 6.89
C LEU A 111 8.14 -10.01 7.86
N VAL A 112 8.27 -9.77 9.17
CA VAL A 112 7.91 -10.76 10.19
C VAL A 112 6.41 -11.05 10.18
N ALA A 113 5.56 -10.01 10.11
CA ALA A 113 4.11 -10.17 10.03
C ALA A 113 3.68 -10.96 8.78
N MET A 114 4.27 -10.63 7.62
CA MET A 114 4.03 -11.30 6.35
C MET A 114 4.48 -12.76 6.40
N GLY A 115 5.70 -13.03 6.91
CA GLY A 115 6.23 -14.39 7.05
C GLY A 115 5.40 -15.26 8.01
N ALA A 116 4.98 -14.69 9.15
CA ALA A 116 4.13 -15.38 10.11
C ALA A 116 2.77 -15.78 9.50
N ALA A 117 2.13 -14.86 8.80
CA ALA A 117 0.86 -15.14 8.14
C ALA A 117 1.00 -16.15 6.98
N MET A 118 2.11 -16.10 6.24
CA MET A 118 2.44 -17.07 5.19
C MET A 118 2.61 -18.48 5.76
N VAL A 119 3.29 -18.62 6.91
CA VAL A 119 3.41 -19.92 7.63
C VAL A 119 2.04 -20.42 8.06
N LEU A 120 1.18 -19.58 8.63
CA LEU A 120 -0.19 -19.98 9.01
C LEU A 120 -1.04 -20.39 7.82
N ALA A 121 -0.86 -19.76 6.66
CA ALA A 121 -1.56 -20.13 5.43
C ALA A 121 -1.05 -21.46 4.86
N THR A 122 0.27 -21.69 4.85
CA THR A 122 0.88 -22.94 4.35
C THR A 122 0.56 -24.14 5.24
N THR A 123 0.38 -23.94 6.54
CA THR A 123 -0.07 -24.98 7.47
C THR A 123 -1.58 -25.27 7.40
N GLY A 124 -2.32 -24.51 6.59
CA GLY A 124 -3.78 -24.66 6.44
C GLY A 124 -4.60 -24.02 7.57
N PHE A 125 -3.97 -23.27 8.48
CA PHE A 125 -4.69 -22.55 9.55
C PHE A 125 -5.42 -21.33 8.98
N LEU A 126 -4.84 -20.60 8.05
CA LEU A 126 -5.50 -19.51 7.33
C LEU A 126 -6.04 -20.02 5.99
N PRO A 127 -7.30 -19.68 5.61
CA PRO A 127 -7.87 -20.04 4.32
C PRO A 127 -7.17 -19.27 3.19
N ALA A 128 -7.21 -19.82 1.96
CA ALA A 128 -6.68 -19.15 0.78
C ALA A 128 -7.48 -17.89 0.40
N GLU A 129 -8.78 -17.89 0.68
CA GLU A 129 -9.71 -16.78 0.41
C GLU A 129 -10.59 -16.52 1.63
N SER A 130 -10.83 -15.24 1.96
CA SER A 130 -11.67 -14.80 3.07
C SER A 130 -12.10 -13.35 2.83
N GLY A 131 -13.32 -13.00 3.22
CA GLY A 131 -13.80 -11.62 3.21
C GLY A 131 -12.98 -10.69 4.10
N ALA A 132 -12.27 -11.23 5.10
CA ALA A 132 -11.33 -10.46 5.92
C ALA A 132 -10.17 -9.87 5.11
N TYR A 133 -9.68 -10.58 4.09
CA TYR A 133 -8.61 -10.09 3.22
C TYR A 133 -9.10 -8.92 2.35
N ASP A 134 -10.32 -9.03 1.82
CA ASP A 134 -10.91 -7.98 1.00
C ASP A 134 -11.24 -6.75 1.86
N LEU A 135 -11.70 -6.92 3.10
CA LEU A 135 -11.86 -5.83 4.07
C LEU A 135 -10.54 -5.07 4.30
N VAL A 136 -9.44 -5.80 4.50
CA VAL A 136 -8.13 -5.18 4.70
C VAL A 136 -7.67 -4.45 3.45
N TRP A 137 -7.83 -5.04 2.27
CA TRP A 137 -7.40 -4.48 0.99
C TRP A 137 -8.20 -3.25 0.58
N ASP A 138 -9.54 -3.33 0.63
CA ASP A 138 -10.40 -2.32 0.04
C ASP A 138 -10.71 -1.15 1.00
N HIS A 139 -10.62 -1.39 2.32
CA HIS A 139 -11.02 -0.40 3.31
C HIS A 139 -9.89 0.00 4.27
N LEU A 140 -9.21 -0.99 4.89
CA LEU A 140 -8.22 -0.67 5.94
C LEU A 140 -6.92 -0.12 5.36
N MET A 141 -6.50 -0.57 4.18
CA MET A 141 -5.29 -0.07 3.52
C MET A 141 -5.43 1.39 3.05
N PRO A 142 -6.49 1.82 2.34
CA PRO A 142 -6.71 3.24 2.04
C PRO A 142 -6.78 4.11 3.30
N LEU A 143 -7.43 3.61 4.36
CA LEU A 143 -7.51 4.29 5.64
C LEU A 143 -6.12 4.45 6.30
N ALA A 144 -5.27 3.43 6.20
CA ALA A 144 -3.89 3.49 6.72
C ALA A 144 -3.07 4.58 6.03
N VAL A 145 -3.23 4.74 4.71
CA VAL A 145 -2.60 5.81 3.93
C VAL A 145 -3.08 7.18 4.38
N ALA A 146 -4.40 7.38 4.47
CA ALA A 146 -4.98 8.64 4.92
C ALA A 146 -4.51 9.02 6.33
N LEU A 147 -4.57 8.08 7.28
CA LEU A 147 -4.10 8.29 8.66
C LEU A 147 -2.60 8.65 8.74
N SER A 148 -1.78 7.99 7.92
CA SER A 148 -0.34 8.26 7.90
C SER A 148 -0.04 9.67 7.41
N LEU A 149 -0.75 10.14 6.39
CA LEU A 149 -0.58 11.48 5.82
C LEU A 149 -1.17 12.59 6.71
N LEU A 150 -2.33 12.37 7.32
CA LEU A 150 -2.92 13.32 8.26
C LEU A 150 -2.00 13.60 9.46
N GLY A 151 -1.20 12.63 9.88
CA GLY A 151 -0.23 12.77 10.98
C GLY A 151 1.05 13.54 10.62
N CYS A 152 1.22 13.96 9.37
CA CYS A 152 2.44 14.62 8.91
C CYS A 152 2.24 16.15 8.81
N PRO A 153 2.82 16.95 9.72
CA PRO A 153 2.70 18.42 9.66
C PRO A 153 3.56 18.98 8.52
N ILE A 154 2.93 19.58 7.52
CA ILE A 154 3.61 20.32 6.45
C ILE A 154 3.24 21.81 6.61
N ASP A 155 4.22 22.67 6.87
CA ASP A 155 4.04 24.12 6.91
C ASP A 155 5.07 24.88 6.07
N ALA A 156 4.77 26.12 5.70
CA ALA A 156 5.63 26.95 4.85
C ALA A 156 7.03 27.19 5.45
N THR A 157 7.12 27.26 6.77
CA THR A 157 8.40 27.45 7.48
C THR A 157 9.27 26.19 7.38
N SER A 158 8.65 25.02 7.47
CA SER A 158 9.33 23.73 7.28
C SER A 158 9.84 23.58 5.85
N VAL A 159 9.08 24.05 4.86
CA VAL A 159 9.46 24.04 3.44
C VAL A 159 10.70 24.93 3.20
N SER A 160 10.74 26.15 3.72
CA SER A 160 11.88 27.04 3.51
C SER A 160 13.16 26.52 4.18
N ARG A 161 13.04 25.95 5.37
CA ARG A 161 14.18 25.33 6.10
C ARG A 161 14.65 24.02 5.48
N GLY A 162 13.72 23.27 4.84
CA GLY A 162 14.00 21.99 4.19
C GLY A 162 14.40 22.09 2.73
N ARG A 163 14.57 23.30 2.17
CA ARG A 163 14.80 23.50 0.74
C ARG A 163 15.88 22.61 0.15
N ASP A 164 17.05 22.53 0.77
CA ASP A 164 18.16 21.77 0.23
C ASP A 164 17.87 20.26 0.19
N VAL A 165 17.21 19.75 1.24
CA VAL A 165 16.77 18.35 1.29
C VAL A 165 15.66 18.08 0.26
N LEU A 166 14.71 19.03 0.08
CA LEU A 166 13.66 18.90 -0.93
C LEU A 166 14.20 18.93 -2.36
N VAL A 167 15.17 19.81 -2.65
CA VAL A 167 15.82 19.84 -3.97
C VAL A 167 16.58 18.53 -4.23
N ALA A 168 17.34 18.07 -3.25
CA ALA A 168 18.03 16.79 -3.34
C ALA A 168 17.05 15.61 -3.47
N PHE A 169 15.89 15.68 -2.81
CA PHE A 169 14.81 14.69 -2.91
C PHE A 169 14.23 14.62 -4.34
N VAL A 170 13.99 15.76 -4.99
CA VAL A 170 13.51 15.79 -6.38
C VAL A 170 14.52 15.15 -7.32
N ILE A 171 15.82 15.41 -7.13
CA ILE A 171 16.90 14.76 -7.90
C ILE A 171 16.89 13.25 -7.65
N GLY A 172 16.73 12.83 -6.41
CA GLY A 172 16.62 11.41 -6.04
C GLY A 172 15.40 10.73 -6.66
N ALA A 173 14.24 11.38 -6.62
CA ALA A 173 13.01 10.90 -7.24
C ALA A 173 13.16 10.74 -8.77
N LEU A 174 13.77 11.72 -9.44
CA LEU A 174 14.12 11.62 -10.85
C LEU A 174 15.10 10.46 -11.12
N GLY A 175 16.10 10.31 -10.26
CA GLY A 175 17.03 9.18 -10.33
C GLY A 175 16.32 7.83 -10.17
N THR A 176 15.33 7.74 -9.30
CA THR A 176 14.49 6.54 -9.15
C THR A 176 13.68 6.25 -10.42
N VAL A 177 13.05 7.27 -11.01
CA VAL A 177 12.29 7.11 -12.26
C VAL A 177 13.20 6.63 -13.38
N VAL A 178 14.34 7.29 -13.60
CA VAL A 178 15.32 6.87 -14.61
C VAL A 178 15.83 5.47 -14.31
N GLY A 179 16.15 5.18 -13.05
CA GLY A 179 16.58 3.84 -12.61
C GLY A 179 15.53 2.76 -12.89
N THR A 180 14.24 3.09 -12.72
CA THR A 180 13.14 2.18 -13.07
C THR A 180 13.09 1.88 -14.56
N LEU A 181 13.20 2.91 -15.40
CA LEU A 181 13.19 2.74 -16.85
C LEU A 181 14.41 1.95 -17.35
N VAL A 182 15.60 2.25 -16.80
CA VAL A 182 16.83 1.51 -17.10
C VAL A 182 16.72 0.06 -16.65
N ALA A 183 16.32 -0.18 -15.40
CA ALA A 183 16.14 -1.53 -14.87
C ALA A 183 15.10 -2.32 -15.68
N TYR A 184 14.01 -1.66 -16.08
CA TYR A 184 12.96 -2.30 -16.88
C TYR A 184 13.45 -2.73 -18.25
N LYS A 185 14.25 -1.90 -18.91
CA LYS A 185 14.84 -2.22 -20.22
C LYS A 185 15.79 -3.41 -20.17
N PHE A 186 16.62 -3.52 -19.12
CA PHE A 186 17.65 -4.56 -19.04
C PHE A 186 17.20 -5.83 -18.31
N VAL A 187 16.36 -5.70 -17.29
CA VAL A 187 16.01 -6.78 -16.36
C VAL A 187 14.49 -7.03 -16.29
N GLY A 188 13.68 -6.12 -16.84
CA GLY A 188 12.21 -6.19 -16.74
C GLY A 188 11.61 -7.49 -17.26
N HIS A 189 12.21 -8.09 -18.30
CA HIS A 189 11.77 -9.37 -18.87
C HIS A 189 11.82 -10.54 -17.85
N LEU A 190 12.66 -10.44 -16.82
CA LEU A 190 12.77 -11.45 -15.76
C LEU A 190 11.63 -11.37 -14.72
N LEU A 191 10.91 -10.26 -14.64
CA LEU A 191 9.82 -10.06 -13.67
C LEU A 191 8.50 -10.77 -14.06
N GLY A 192 8.45 -11.40 -15.24
CA GLY A 192 7.30 -12.17 -15.69
C GLY A 192 6.12 -11.30 -16.17
N PRO A 193 4.89 -11.86 -16.22
CA PRO A 193 3.74 -11.22 -16.89
C PRO A 193 3.24 -9.94 -16.22
N HIS A 194 3.58 -9.72 -14.94
CA HIS A 194 3.22 -8.50 -14.19
C HIS A 194 4.36 -7.48 -14.11
N ALA A 195 5.42 -7.63 -14.93
CA ALA A 195 6.66 -6.86 -14.89
C ALA A 195 6.45 -5.34 -14.77
N TRP A 196 5.65 -4.74 -15.66
CA TRP A 196 5.43 -3.31 -15.67
C TRP A 196 4.71 -2.80 -14.41
N LYS A 197 3.79 -3.62 -13.82
CA LYS A 197 3.11 -3.28 -12.57
C LYS A 197 4.07 -3.35 -11.38
N VAL A 198 4.86 -4.42 -11.29
CA VAL A 198 5.86 -4.58 -10.22
C VAL A 198 6.92 -3.48 -10.29
N ALA A 199 7.42 -3.17 -11.49
CA ALA A 199 8.39 -2.10 -11.70
C ALA A 199 7.85 -0.72 -11.28
N ALA A 200 6.57 -0.43 -11.58
CA ALA A 200 5.92 0.79 -11.13
C ALA A 200 5.75 0.83 -9.60
N CYS A 201 5.37 -0.28 -8.97
CA CYS A 201 5.29 -0.38 -7.52
C CYS A 201 6.65 -0.13 -6.84
N LEU A 202 7.73 -0.69 -7.37
CA LEU A 202 9.10 -0.45 -6.90
C LEU A 202 9.53 1.01 -7.12
N CYS A 203 9.12 1.64 -8.24
CA CYS A 203 9.31 3.07 -8.45
C CYS A 203 8.64 3.88 -7.35
N ALA A 204 7.40 3.58 -7.02
CA ALA A 204 6.65 4.23 -5.96
C ALA A 204 7.33 4.09 -4.59
N SER A 205 7.81 2.88 -4.27
CA SER A 205 8.49 2.57 -3.02
C SER A 205 9.75 3.40 -2.85
N TYR A 206 10.56 3.54 -3.90
CA TYR A 206 11.83 4.27 -3.84
C TYR A 206 11.71 5.77 -4.15
N VAL A 207 10.48 6.29 -4.22
CA VAL A 207 10.17 7.73 -4.18
C VAL A 207 9.53 8.14 -2.86
N GLY A 208 8.73 7.25 -2.25
CA GLY A 208 7.99 7.57 -1.06
C GLY A 208 7.78 6.43 -0.07
N GLY A 209 8.59 5.34 -0.15
CA GLY A 209 8.51 4.21 0.78
C GLY A 209 7.40 3.21 0.47
N SER A 210 7.39 2.09 1.23
CA SER A 210 6.53 0.92 1.01
C SER A 210 5.02 1.21 1.05
N LEU A 211 4.59 2.31 1.65
CA LEU A 211 3.21 2.78 1.61
C LEU A 211 2.76 3.05 0.17
N ASN A 212 3.61 3.69 -0.62
CA ASN A 212 3.34 3.98 -2.03
C ASN A 212 3.43 2.73 -2.92
N TYR A 213 4.26 1.74 -2.53
CA TYR A 213 4.24 0.43 -3.19
C TYR A 213 2.83 -0.17 -3.14
N ALA A 214 2.26 -0.25 -1.93
CA ALA A 214 0.94 -0.80 -1.71
C ALA A 214 -0.16 0.02 -2.43
N GLY A 215 -0.11 1.35 -2.35
CA GLY A 215 -1.04 2.25 -3.04
C GLY A 215 -1.00 2.10 -4.56
N THR A 216 0.20 1.98 -5.14
CA THR A 216 0.38 1.77 -6.57
C THR A 216 -0.09 0.37 -6.99
N ALA A 217 0.18 -0.66 -6.19
CA ALA A 217 -0.29 -2.01 -6.45
C ALA A 217 -1.83 -2.08 -6.51
N GLN A 218 -2.50 -1.38 -5.60
CA GLN A 218 -3.96 -1.27 -5.60
C GLN A 218 -4.44 -0.49 -6.84
N ALA A 219 -3.87 0.67 -7.13
CA ALA A 219 -4.22 1.50 -8.28
C ALA A 219 -4.07 0.75 -9.61
N LEU A 220 -3.04 -0.09 -9.75
CA LEU A 220 -2.78 -0.87 -10.96
C LEU A 220 -3.48 -2.25 -10.97
N GLY A 221 -4.22 -2.59 -9.92
CA GLY A 221 -4.89 -3.89 -9.80
C GLY A 221 -3.91 -5.07 -9.81
N LEU A 222 -2.73 -4.93 -9.20
CA LEU A 222 -1.74 -6.00 -9.16
C LEU A 222 -2.22 -7.20 -8.32
N GLY A 223 -3.00 -6.96 -7.25
CA GLY A 223 -3.51 -8.00 -6.35
C GLY A 223 -4.79 -8.72 -6.82
N VAL A 224 -5.32 -8.42 -8.00
CA VAL A 224 -6.63 -8.94 -8.47
C VAL A 224 -6.55 -10.41 -8.89
N THR A 225 -5.41 -10.87 -9.40
CA THR A 225 -5.21 -12.25 -9.84
C THR A 225 -4.28 -13.02 -8.92
N PRO A 226 -4.40 -14.37 -8.80
CA PRO A 226 -3.49 -15.16 -7.98
C PRO A 226 -2.01 -14.96 -8.34
N GLY A 227 -1.67 -14.90 -9.63
CA GLY A 227 -0.32 -14.60 -10.09
C GLY A 227 0.13 -13.18 -9.74
N GLY A 228 -0.77 -12.21 -9.79
CA GLY A 228 -0.53 -10.83 -9.37
C GLY A 228 -0.32 -10.70 -7.86
N GLN A 229 -1.06 -11.46 -7.04
CA GLN A 229 -0.88 -11.50 -5.59
C GLN A 229 0.49 -12.07 -5.21
N ALA A 230 0.91 -13.14 -5.87
CA ALA A 230 2.23 -13.71 -5.66
C ALA A 230 3.37 -12.74 -6.07
N ALA A 231 3.22 -12.05 -7.21
CA ALA A 231 4.15 -11.02 -7.65
C ALA A 231 4.19 -9.82 -6.68
N LEU A 232 3.03 -9.41 -6.15
CA LEU A 232 2.91 -8.36 -5.15
C LEU A 232 3.64 -8.73 -3.85
N ALA A 233 3.37 -9.91 -3.31
CA ALA A 233 3.98 -10.37 -2.06
C ALA A 233 5.50 -10.55 -2.19
N SER A 234 5.97 -11.21 -3.27
CA SER A 234 7.40 -11.39 -3.52
C SER A 234 8.12 -10.07 -3.78
N GLY A 235 7.50 -9.15 -4.52
CA GLY A 235 8.02 -7.83 -4.79
C GLY A 235 8.13 -6.99 -3.51
N MET A 236 7.13 -7.02 -2.64
CA MET A 236 7.13 -6.32 -1.36
C MET A 236 8.19 -6.88 -0.40
N ALA A 237 8.36 -8.21 -0.36
CA ALA A 237 9.40 -8.84 0.46
C ALA A 237 10.80 -8.42 -0.01
N ALA A 238 11.05 -8.48 -1.33
CA ALA A 238 12.30 -8.05 -1.93
C ALA A 238 12.57 -6.55 -1.69
N ASP A 239 11.54 -5.70 -1.84
CA ASP A 239 11.60 -4.27 -1.59
C ASP A 239 12.04 -3.95 -0.16
N ASN A 240 11.38 -4.53 0.85
CA ASN A 240 11.72 -4.28 2.25
C ASN A 240 13.14 -4.72 2.60
N LEU A 241 13.59 -5.87 2.08
CA LEU A 241 14.94 -6.37 2.35
C LEU A 241 16.00 -5.53 1.64
N ALA A 242 15.78 -5.16 0.37
CA ALA A 242 16.67 -4.29 -0.39
C ALA A 242 16.73 -2.87 0.21
N MET A 243 15.60 -2.33 0.66
CA MET A 243 15.54 -1.06 1.39
C MET A 243 16.41 -1.11 2.65
N ALA A 244 16.28 -2.15 3.48
CA ALA A 244 17.08 -2.30 4.68
C ALA A 244 18.59 -2.34 4.36
N ALA A 245 18.98 -3.11 3.32
CA ALA A 245 20.38 -3.19 2.86
C ALA A 245 20.89 -1.83 2.35
N PHE A 246 20.09 -1.12 1.56
CA PHE A 246 20.44 0.20 1.03
C PHE A 246 20.60 1.24 2.14
N LEU A 247 19.69 1.28 3.11
CA LEU A 247 19.75 2.20 4.25
C LEU A 247 20.97 1.90 5.14
N ALA A 248 21.31 0.62 5.33
CA ALA A 248 22.53 0.21 6.02
C ALA A 248 23.79 0.69 5.26
N ALA A 249 23.81 0.54 3.94
CA ALA A 249 24.91 1.08 3.10
C ALA A 249 25.00 2.61 3.20
N LEU A 250 23.87 3.33 3.16
CA LEU A 250 23.85 4.77 3.37
C LEU A 250 24.39 5.17 4.74
N ALA A 251 24.16 4.37 5.79
CA ALA A 251 24.67 4.66 7.13
C ALA A 251 26.21 4.69 7.20
N LEU A 252 26.88 3.96 6.31
CA LEU A 252 28.36 3.93 6.22
C LEU A 252 28.93 5.15 5.48
N VAL A 253 28.14 5.88 4.71
CA VAL A 253 28.59 7.07 3.98
C VAL A 253 28.84 8.20 4.96
N LYS A 254 30.08 8.70 4.99
CA LYS A 254 30.48 9.84 5.83
C LYS A 254 30.01 11.15 5.20
N ALA A 255 29.42 12.04 6.00
CA ALA A 255 29.11 13.41 5.61
C ALA A 255 29.28 14.34 6.81
N GLU A 256 29.63 15.59 6.50
CA GLU A 256 29.74 16.65 7.50
C GLU A 256 28.38 16.94 8.14
N LYS A 257 28.42 17.39 9.40
CA LYS A 257 27.20 17.79 10.12
C LYS A 257 26.61 19.05 9.48
N PRO A 258 25.27 19.18 9.47
CA PRO A 258 24.64 20.43 9.09
C PRO A 258 25.11 21.56 10.03
N ASP A 259 25.38 22.75 9.45
CA ASP A 259 25.77 23.92 10.23
C ASP A 259 24.67 24.30 11.24
N THR A 260 25.04 24.34 12.51
CA THR A 260 24.14 24.70 13.61
C THR A 260 24.08 26.19 13.88
N SER A 261 24.92 27.00 13.22
CA SER A 261 25.08 28.44 13.50
C SER A 261 23.84 29.29 13.16
N ALA A 262 22.95 28.80 12.30
CA ALA A 262 21.69 29.48 11.92
C ALA A 262 20.43 28.85 12.54
N ALA A 263 20.59 27.78 13.31
CA ALA A 263 19.46 27.08 13.92
C ALA A 263 19.15 27.66 15.30
N GLN A 264 18.00 28.27 15.44
CA GLN A 264 17.41 28.41 16.78
C GLN A 264 17.38 27.02 17.44
N PRO A 265 17.68 26.92 18.76
CA PRO A 265 17.63 25.61 19.43
C PRO A 265 16.26 25.01 19.20
N PHE A 266 16.21 23.94 18.44
CA PHE A 266 15.00 23.13 18.37
C PHE A 266 14.65 22.67 19.79
N PRO A 267 13.36 22.59 20.14
CA PRO A 267 12.96 21.79 21.28
C PRO A 267 13.68 20.43 21.11
N LYS A 268 14.38 20.00 22.16
CA LYS A 268 15.11 18.71 22.13
C LYS A 268 14.28 17.69 21.38
N PRO A 269 14.87 16.96 20.40
CA PRO A 269 14.11 15.91 19.72
C PRO A 269 13.48 15.05 20.83
N PRO A 270 12.20 14.73 20.74
CA PRO A 270 11.60 13.87 21.72
C PRO A 270 12.47 12.63 21.82
N LYS A 271 12.95 12.33 23.00
CA LYS A 271 13.63 11.08 23.29
C LYS A 271 12.69 9.98 22.84
N THR A 272 13.02 9.29 21.71
CA THR A 272 12.17 8.30 21.07
C THR A 272 10.73 8.80 20.87
N SER A 273 10.11 8.52 19.76
CA SER A 273 8.73 8.91 19.40
C SER A 273 7.63 8.67 20.49
N ALA A 274 8.03 8.31 21.69
CA ALA A 274 7.22 8.10 22.89
C ALA A 274 7.02 9.36 23.78
N GLU A 275 7.87 10.40 23.69
CA GLU A 275 7.84 11.52 24.66
C GLU A 275 7.45 12.89 24.10
N SER A 276 7.05 13.03 22.83
CA SER A 276 6.63 14.33 22.28
C SER A 276 5.15 14.65 22.44
N SER A 277 4.46 14.05 23.38
CA SER A 277 3.19 14.59 23.84
C SER A 277 3.00 14.26 25.32
N SER A 278 3.11 15.25 26.15
CA SER A 278 2.63 15.22 27.53
C SER A 278 1.10 15.04 27.63
N HIS A 279 0.39 14.84 26.50
CA HIS A 279 -1.02 14.52 26.45
C HIS A 279 -1.24 13.35 25.51
N ALA A 280 -1.59 12.19 26.08
CA ALA A 280 -2.17 11.09 25.30
C ALA A 280 -3.35 11.63 24.46
N PRO A 281 -3.52 11.18 23.20
CA PRO A 281 -4.62 11.67 22.39
C PRO A 281 -5.95 11.39 23.11
N THR A 282 -6.80 12.41 23.22
CA THR A 282 -8.12 12.27 23.83
C THR A 282 -9.02 11.43 22.93
N THR A 283 -10.07 10.82 23.49
CA THR A 283 -11.08 10.10 22.70
C THR A 283 -11.66 10.98 21.60
N ALA A 284 -11.91 12.27 21.88
CA ALA A 284 -12.39 13.23 20.90
C ALA A 284 -11.39 13.43 19.75
N THR A 285 -10.09 13.59 20.05
CA THR A 285 -9.04 13.71 19.02
C THR A 285 -8.97 12.47 18.16
N LEU A 286 -9.02 11.27 18.75
CA LEU A 286 -9.02 10.01 17.99
C LEU A 286 -10.26 9.88 17.12
N ALA A 287 -11.44 10.21 17.62
CA ALA A 287 -12.69 10.17 16.86
C ALA A 287 -12.67 11.14 15.67
N CYS A 288 -12.23 12.39 15.89
CA CYS A 288 -12.07 13.36 14.81
C CYS A 288 -11.05 12.90 13.77
N THR A 289 -9.91 12.37 14.21
CA THR A 289 -8.88 11.83 13.32
C THR A 289 -9.43 10.71 12.43
N PHE A 290 -10.17 9.78 13.03
CA PHE A 290 -10.75 8.65 12.30
C PHE A 290 -11.82 9.12 11.32
N ALA A 291 -12.70 10.04 11.75
CA ALA A 291 -13.72 10.63 10.86
C ALA A 291 -13.09 11.39 9.68
N CYS A 292 -12.07 12.21 9.94
CA CYS A 292 -11.34 12.93 8.88
C CYS A 292 -10.66 11.97 7.90
N ALA A 293 -10.06 10.88 8.40
CA ALA A 293 -9.42 9.88 7.55
C ALA A 293 -10.44 9.17 6.64
N LEU A 294 -11.60 8.76 7.18
CA LEU A 294 -12.68 8.16 6.40
C LEU A 294 -13.23 9.12 5.35
N LEU A 295 -13.48 10.38 5.73
CA LEU A 295 -13.94 11.42 4.79
C LEU A 295 -12.91 11.65 3.66
N THR A 296 -11.63 11.60 3.98
CA THR A 296 -10.56 11.77 3.00
C THR A 296 -10.50 10.59 2.02
N VAL A 297 -10.67 9.36 2.51
CA VAL A 297 -10.75 8.16 1.66
C VAL A 297 -11.97 8.23 0.76
N GLU A 298 -13.14 8.61 1.31
CA GLU A 298 -14.37 8.73 0.54
C GLU A 298 -14.28 9.85 -0.51
N THR A 299 -13.68 10.99 -0.16
CA THR A 299 -13.40 12.06 -1.12
C THR A 299 -12.52 11.55 -2.25
N GLY A 300 -11.46 10.77 -1.93
CA GLY A 300 -10.60 10.15 -2.93
C GLY A 300 -11.37 9.25 -3.90
N ARG A 301 -12.28 8.43 -3.37
CA ARG A 301 -13.13 7.53 -4.15
C ARG A 301 -14.10 8.30 -5.06
N VAL A 302 -14.82 9.27 -4.51
CA VAL A 302 -15.82 10.06 -5.24
C VAL A 302 -15.15 10.87 -6.36
N VAL A 303 -14.04 11.55 -6.05
CA VAL A 303 -13.31 12.36 -7.03
C VAL A 303 -12.71 11.48 -8.13
N ALA A 304 -12.08 10.35 -7.79
CA ALA A 304 -11.50 9.44 -8.78
C ALA A 304 -12.56 8.90 -9.74
N ASN A 305 -13.75 8.53 -9.22
CA ASN A 305 -14.87 8.11 -10.05
C ASN A 305 -15.42 9.25 -10.93
N PHE A 306 -15.50 10.46 -10.37
CA PHE A 306 -16.00 11.64 -11.12
C PHE A 306 -15.10 12.00 -12.29
N ILE A 307 -13.77 11.92 -12.13
CA ILE A 307 -12.81 12.17 -13.22
C ILE A 307 -12.66 10.99 -14.19
N GLY A 308 -13.35 9.86 -13.95
CA GLY A 308 -13.34 8.68 -14.81
C GLY A 308 -12.12 7.77 -14.66
N PHE A 309 -11.32 7.94 -13.61
CA PHE A 309 -10.13 7.14 -13.32
C PHE A 309 -10.18 6.55 -11.90
N PRO A 310 -11.04 5.52 -11.65
CA PRO A 310 -11.21 4.93 -10.32
C PRO A 310 -9.89 4.35 -9.74
N GLU A 311 -8.97 3.92 -10.59
CA GLU A 311 -7.63 3.46 -10.22
C GLU A 311 -6.78 4.55 -9.55
N MET A 312 -7.10 5.83 -9.75
CA MET A 312 -6.41 6.96 -9.13
C MET A 312 -6.91 7.28 -7.72
N GLN A 313 -7.86 6.49 -7.17
CA GLN A 313 -8.43 6.72 -5.83
C GLN A 313 -7.34 6.94 -4.76
N MET A 314 -6.32 6.10 -4.73
CA MET A 314 -5.25 6.19 -3.73
C MET A 314 -4.41 7.46 -3.86
N ALA A 315 -4.11 7.86 -5.10
CA ALA A 315 -3.39 9.11 -5.37
C ALA A 315 -4.21 10.33 -4.93
N VAL A 316 -5.51 10.36 -5.27
CA VAL A 316 -6.42 11.44 -4.87
C VAL A 316 -6.61 11.47 -3.35
N THR A 317 -6.77 10.30 -2.69
CA THR A 317 -6.82 10.19 -1.23
C THR A 317 -5.55 10.77 -0.58
N GLY A 318 -4.38 10.46 -1.14
CA GLY A 318 -3.11 10.98 -0.65
C GLY A 318 -3.02 12.51 -0.75
N VAL A 319 -3.39 13.08 -1.88
CA VAL A 319 -3.43 14.54 -2.08
C VAL A 319 -4.45 15.21 -1.17
N ALA A 320 -5.64 14.63 -1.02
CA ALA A 320 -6.68 15.14 -0.12
C ALA A 320 -6.22 15.12 1.34
N ALA A 321 -5.64 14.00 1.82
CA ALA A 321 -5.11 13.87 3.18
C ALA A 321 -4.01 14.90 3.46
N ALA A 322 -3.06 15.07 2.53
CA ALA A 322 -2.00 16.05 2.65
C ALA A 322 -2.56 17.49 2.67
N SER A 323 -3.56 17.79 1.84
CA SER A 323 -4.23 19.10 1.82
C SER A 323 -4.92 19.42 3.16
N VAL A 324 -5.62 18.43 3.75
CA VAL A 324 -6.23 18.55 5.07
C VAL A 324 -5.15 18.75 6.14
N ALA A 325 -4.07 17.98 6.11
CA ALA A 325 -2.97 18.13 7.06
C ALA A 325 -2.31 19.52 6.97
N CYS A 326 -2.06 20.04 5.76
CA CYS A 326 -1.49 21.37 5.53
C CYS A 326 -2.41 22.48 6.02
N THR A 327 -3.72 22.41 5.69
CA THR A 327 -4.69 23.45 6.09
C THR A 327 -4.90 23.47 7.59
N THR A 328 -4.97 22.30 8.26
CA THR A 328 -5.10 22.22 9.72
C THR A 328 -3.83 22.71 10.41
N ALA A 329 -2.63 22.42 9.90
CA ALA A 329 -1.39 22.96 10.42
C ALA A 329 -1.32 24.49 10.31
N ALA A 330 -1.76 25.05 9.19
CA ALA A 330 -1.83 26.52 8.98
C ALA A 330 -2.84 27.19 9.92
N LEU A 331 -4.02 26.59 10.11
CA LEU A 331 -5.05 27.07 11.03
C LEU A 331 -4.61 26.97 12.50
N SER A 332 -3.91 25.90 12.87
CA SER A 332 -3.37 25.72 14.23
C SER A 332 -2.38 26.83 14.58
N LYS A 333 -1.45 27.17 13.67
CA LYS A 333 -0.53 28.29 13.86
C LYS A 333 -1.25 29.64 14.05
N ARG A 334 -2.28 29.88 13.23
CA ARG A 334 -3.11 31.12 13.35
C ARG A 334 -3.85 31.16 14.68
N ASN A 335 -4.33 30.01 15.16
CA ASN A 335 -5.02 29.89 16.44
C ASN A 335 -4.09 30.03 17.64
N GLU A 336 -2.84 29.57 17.57
CA GLU A 336 -1.85 29.82 18.63
C GLU A 336 -1.62 31.31 18.79
N THR A 337 -1.48 32.06 17.70
CA THR A 337 -1.38 33.53 17.73
C THR A 337 -2.64 34.17 18.32
N ASN A 338 -3.84 33.70 17.95
CA ASN A 338 -5.10 34.19 18.51
C ASN A 338 -5.32 33.77 19.97
N ARG A 339 -4.89 32.60 20.40
CA ARG A 339 -4.99 32.11 21.77
C ARG A 339 -4.20 32.99 22.74
N TYR A 340 -3.03 33.49 22.31
CA TYR A 340 -2.27 34.51 23.05
C TYR A 340 -3.07 35.82 23.22
N MET A 341 -3.94 36.13 22.23
CA MET A 341 -4.72 37.36 22.22
C MET A 341 -6.10 37.24 22.90
N THR A 342 -6.75 36.07 22.84
CA THR A 342 -8.17 35.87 23.23
C THR A 342 -8.39 34.83 24.31
N GLY A 343 -7.40 34.03 24.69
CA GLY A 343 -7.51 32.93 25.67
C GLY A 343 -8.33 31.70 25.20
N VAL A 344 -8.92 31.75 23.99
CA VAL A 344 -9.74 30.66 23.41
C VAL A 344 -9.03 30.07 22.19
N GLY A 345 -8.78 28.77 22.19
CA GLY A 345 -8.12 28.09 21.04
C GLY A 345 -8.44 26.62 20.95
N PHE A 346 -8.50 26.12 19.70
CA PHE A 346 -8.53 24.68 19.43
C PHE A 346 -7.21 24.01 19.81
N PRO A 347 -7.22 22.70 20.13
CA PRO A 347 -6.00 21.97 20.47
C PRO A 347 -4.96 22.07 19.33
N PRO A 348 -3.67 22.17 19.65
CA PRO A 348 -2.60 22.53 18.70
C PRO A 348 -2.35 21.50 17.60
N PHE A 349 -2.86 20.29 17.68
CA PHE A 349 -2.74 19.27 16.62
C PHE A 349 -3.90 18.27 16.67
N PRO A 350 -4.89 18.37 15.75
CA PRO A 350 -6.10 17.54 15.82
C PRO A 350 -5.86 16.06 15.47
N PHE A 351 -4.70 15.67 14.91
CA PHE A 351 -4.43 14.33 14.42
C PHE A 351 -3.35 13.56 15.20
N ALA A 352 -3.20 13.86 16.48
CA ALA A 352 -2.26 13.14 17.35
C ALA A 352 -2.57 11.62 17.38
N GLY A 353 -1.57 10.79 17.15
CA GLY A 353 -1.71 9.34 17.13
C GLY A 353 -2.10 8.72 15.76
N SER A 354 -2.49 9.53 14.77
CA SER A 354 -2.91 9.04 13.44
C SER A 354 -1.86 8.15 12.76
N THR A 355 -0.60 8.57 12.76
CA THR A 355 0.51 7.81 12.17
C THR A 355 0.69 6.44 12.83
N ARG A 356 0.54 6.35 14.16
CA ARG A 356 0.62 5.07 14.88
C ARG A 356 -0.52 4.13 14.47
N PHE A 357 -1.73 4.68 14.37
CA PHE A 357 -2.90 3.91 13.93
C PHE A 357 -2.74 3.44 12.47
N GLY A 358 -2.31 4.33 11.57
CA GLY A 358 -1.98 3.98 10.19
C GLY A 358 -0.95 2.86 10.10
N SER A 359 0.09 2.89 10.94
CA SER A 359 1.12 1.84 10.98
C SER A 359 0.56 0.47 11.39
N VAL A 360 -0.36 0.42 12.36
CA VAL A 360 -1.03 -0.84 12.77
C VAL A 360 -1.84 -1.41 11.61
N LEU A 361 -2.62 -0.58 10.90
CA LEU A 361 -3.40 -1.03 9.74
C LEU A 361 -2.50 -1.51 8.59
N MET A 362 -1.35 -0.86 8.39
CA MET A 362 -0.35 -1.32 7.42
C MET A 362 0.23 -2.68 7.78
N LEU A 363 0.47 -2.97 9.06
CA LEU A 363 0.94 -4.31 9.48
C LEU A 363 -0.12 -5.39 9.22
N LEU A 364 -1.42 -5.09 9.40
CA LEU A 364 -2.51 -5.98 8.99
C LEU A 364 -2.49 -6.24 7.49
N PHE A 365 -2.25 -5.20 6.69
CA PHE A 365 -2.11 -5.34 5.25
C PHE A 365 -0.93 -6.24 4.87
N PHE A 366 0.25 -6.08 5.49
CA PHE A 366 1.40 -6.96 5.25
C PHE A 366 1.10 -8.42 5.64
N ALA A 367 0.43 -8.65 6.76
CA ALA A 367 -0.01 -9.99 7.15
C ALA A 367 -0.96 -10.60 6.11
N THR A 368 -1.90 -9.81 5.57
CA THR A 368 -2.81 -10.24 4.50
C THR A 368 -2.05 -10.63 3.23
N LEU A 369 -1.02 -9.87 2.85
CA LEU A 369 -0.16 -10.22 1.72
C LEU A 369 0.54 -11.56 1.94
N GLY A 370 1.04 -11.81 3.15
CA GLY A 370 1.66 -13.09 3.50
C GLY A 370 0.68 -14.26 3.44
N ALA A 371 -0.54 -14.07 3.94
CA ALA A 371 -1.57 -15.10 3.94
C ALA A 371 -2.02 -15.51 2.52
N ARG A 372 -1.99 -14.59 1.57
CA ARG A 372 -2.36 -14.83 0.15
C ARG A 372 -1.16 -15.22 -0.73
N ALA A 373 0.06 -15.21 -0.20
CA ALA A 373 1.26 -15.51 -0.96
C ALA A 373 1.48 -17.02 -1.11
N ASP A 374 1.80 -17.45 -2.34
CA ASP A 374 2.39 -18.77 -2.58
C ASP A 374 3.90 -18.68 -2.33
N PRO A 375 4.44 -19.40 -1.29
CA PRO A 375 5.86 -19.30 -0.96
C PRO A 375 6.78 -19.77 -2.08
N THR A 376 6.36 -20.72 -2.90
CA THR A 376 7.19 -21.26 -3.99
C THR A 376 7.33 -20.22 -5.12
N VAL A 377 6.24 -19.54 -5.46
CA VAL A 377 6.22 -18.46 -6.45
C VAL A 377 6.94 -17.22 -5.90
N ALA A 378 6.71 -16.89 -4.62
CA ALA A 378 7.39 -15.77 -3.96
C ALA A 378 8.91 -15.94 -3.97
N PHE A 379 9.41 -17.15 -3.66
CA PHE A 379 10.83 -17.43 -3.68
C PHE A 379 11.42 -17.40 -5.09
N ARG A 380 10.73 -17.97 -6.08
CA ARG A 380 11.19 -17.98 -7.48
C ARG A 380 11.26 -16.58 -8.08
N ASN A 381 10.33 -15.70 -7.73
CA ASN A 381 10.27 -14.33 -8.24
C ASN A 381 11.20 -13.37 -7.46
N GLY A 382 11.71 -13.78 -6.32
CA GLY A 382 12.56 -12.94 -5.45
C GLY A 382 13.85 -12.50 -6.13
N ALA A 383 14.64 -13.43 -6.67
CA ALA A 383 15.93 -13.13 -7.27
C ALA A 383 15.84 -12.16 -8.47
N PRO A 384 14.92 -12.34 -9.45
CA PRO A 384 14.71 -11.36 -10.51
C PRO A 384 14.34 -9.97 -9.98
N THR A 385 13.49 -9.91 -8.96
CA THR A 385 13.08 -8.65 -8.35
C THR A 385 14.27 -7.96 -7.66
N PHE A 386 15.12 -8.70 -6.95
CA PHE A 386 16.36 -8.16 -6.38
C PHE A 386 17.30 -7.62 -7.45
N ALA A 387 17.47 -8.32 -8.57
CA ALA A 387 18.30 -7.85 -9.68
C ALA A 387 17.76 -6.53 -10.25
N PHE A 388 16.44 -6.42 -10.41
CA PHE A 388 15.78 -5.19 -10.82
C PHE A 388 16.04 -4.04 -9.84
N ILE A 389 15.82 -4.28 -8.55
CA ILE A 389 16.04 -3.29 -7.50
C ILE A 389 17.51 -2.86 -7.42
N ALA A 390 18.44 -3.79 -7.57
CA ALA A 390 19.87 -3.46 -7.55
C ALA A 390 20.24 -2.48 -8.66
N VAL A 391 19.77 -2.67 -9.88
CA VAL A 391 19.96 -1.72 -10.98
C VAL A 391 19.29 -0.38 -10.68
N GLN A 392 18.03 -0.41 -10.25
CA GLN A 392 17.25 0.79 -9.94
C GLN A 392 17.90 1.64 -8.86
N LEU A 393 18.27 1.05 -7.73
CA LEU A 393 18.93 1.75 -6.61
C LEU A 393 20.36 2.20 -6.94
N SER A 394 21.09 1.46 -7.79
CA SER A 394 22.40 1.90 -8.27
C SER A 394 22.29 3.18 -9.10
N VAL A 395 21.29 3.27 -9.98
CA VAL A 395 21.03 4.50 -10.76
C VAL A 395 20.56 5.62 -9.84
N HIS A 396 19.64 5.35 -8.88
CA HIS A 396 19.23 6.33 -7.88
C HIS A 396 20.43 6.88 -7.10
N PHE A 397 21.31 6.01 -6.61
CA PHE A 397 22.52 6.41 -5.89
C PHE A 397 23.43 7.30 -6.73
N PHE A 398 23.65 6.92 -7.99
CA PHE A 398 24.42 7.72 -8.94
C PHE A 398 23.80 9.11 -9.14
N PHE A 399 22.49 9.19 -9.32
CA PHE A 399 21.79 10.47 -9.49
C PHE A 399 21.95 11.36 -8.25
N VAL A 400 21.71 10.83 -7.06
CA VAL A 400 21.76 11.62 -5.82
C VAL A 400 23.17 12.11 -5.52
N PHE A 401 24.16 11.21 -5.58
CA PHE A 401 25.52 11.55 -5.10
C PHE A 401 26.42 12.11 -6.18
N PHE A 402 26.27 11.70 -7.42
CA PHE A 402 27.08 12.22 -8.51
C PHE A 402 26.43 13.43 -9.18
N ILE A 403 25.21 13.32 -9.63
CA ILE A 403 24.48 14.42 -10.29
C ILE A 403 24.09 15.47 -9.23
N GLY A 404 23.37 15.09 -8.17
CA GLY A 404 22.95 16.00 -7.11
C GLY A 404 24.10 16.54 -6.28
N GLY A 405 25.02 15.67 -5.85
CA GLY A 405 26.12 16.06 -4.96
C GLY A 405 27.29 16.74 -5.68
N LYS A 406 27.78 16.17 -6.78
CA LYS A 406 28.99 16.71 -7.46
C LYS A 406 28.67 17.70 -8.58
N LEU A 407 27.73 17.39 -9.46
CA LEU A 407 27.43 18.22 -10.63
C LEU A 407 26.56 19.42 -10.25
N PHE A 408 25.36 19.18 -9.71
CA PHE A 408 24.45 20.25 -9.27
C PHE A 408 24.78 20.81 -7.89
N GLY A 409 25.52 20.06 -7.04
CA GLY A 409 25.93 20.51 -5.72
C GLY A 409 26.74 21.79 -5.73
N LYS A 410 27.56 22.01 -6.75
CA LYS A 410 28.30 23.28 -6.94
C LYS A 410 27.40 24.43 -7.36
N ILE A 411 26.37 24.16 -8.21
CA ILE A 411 25.44 25.17 -8.75
C ILE A 411 24.36 25.49 -7.71
N LEU A 412 23.78 24.46 -7.11
CA LEU A 412 22.67 24.57 -6.15
C LEU A 412 23.15 24.69 -4.70
N ARG A 413 24.47 24.56 -4.44
CA ARG A 413 25.08 24.56 -3.11
C ARG A 413 24.48 23.52 -2.16
N LEU A 414 24.18 22.32 -2.69
CA LEU A 414 23.61 21.23 -1.90
C LEU A 414 24.67 20.59 -1.01
N PRO A 415 24.52 20.65 0.30
CA PRO A 415 25.47 20.03 1.22
C PRO A 415 25.33 18.50 1.23
N PRO A 416 26.40 17.72 1.46
CA PRO A 416 26.36 16.25 1.47
C PRO A 416 25.36 15.67 2.47
N TRP A 417 25.12 16.30 3.61
CA TRP A 417 24.11 15.84 4.57
C TRP A 417 22.69 15.92 3.99
N ALA A 418 22.40 16.92 3.15
CA ALA A 418 21.06 17.07 2.55
C ALA A 418 20.81 15.97 1.50
N THR A 419 21.83 15.62 0.69
CA THR A 419 21.73 14.54 -0.30
C THR A 419 21.56 13.17 0.37
N LEU A 420 22.27 12.89 1.47
CA LEU A 420 22.09 11.67 2.26
C LEU A 420 20.70 11.58 2.90
N THR A 421 20.25 12.68 3.49
CA THR A 421 18.93 12.76 4.12
C THR A 421 17.82 12.55 3.07
N ALA A 422 17.96 13.18 1.90
CA ALA A 422 17.02 13.06 0.80
C ALA A 422 16.95 11.64 0.23
N SER A 423 18.12 11.00 0.00
CA SER A 423 18.17 9.61 -0.46
C SER A 423 17.50 8.64 0.53
N ASN A 424 17.72 8.85 1.84
CA ASN A 424 17.03 8.07 2.87
C ASN A 424 15.52 8.33 2.84
N ALA A 425 15.09 9.58 2.68
CA ALA A 425 13.68 9.95 2.61
C ALA A 425 12.98 9.37 1.37
N CYS A 426 13.65 9.32 0.21
CA CYS A 426 13.14 8.67 -1.00
C CYS A 426 12.90 7.17 -0.77
N VAL A 427 13.91 6.47 -0.28
CA VAL A 427 13.91 5.00 -0.21
C VAL A 427 13.13 4.49 1.01
N GLY A 428 13.32 5.12 2.18
CA GLY A 428 12.75 4.61 3.43
C GLY A 428 11.57 5.42 3.98
N GLY A 429 11.29 6.58 3.39
CA GLY A 429 10.21 7.48 3.83
C GLY A 429 10.56 8.32 5.06
N PRO A 430 9.56 9.06 5.63
CA PRO A 430 9.83 10.08 6.64
C PRO A 430 10.38 9.53 7.97
N ALA A 431 9.89 8.38 8.41
CA ALA A 431 10.29 7.81 9.70
C ALA A 431 11.75 7.35 9.71
N THR A 432 12.18 6.64 8.66
CA THR A 432 13.56 6.14 8.53
C THR A 432 14.56 7.28 8.33
N ALA A 433 14.18 8.31 7.55
CA ALA A 433 15.01 9.48 7.33
C ALA A 433 15.20 10.31 8.60
N ALA A 434 14.13 10.48 9.41
CA ALA A 434 14.22 11.12 10.71
C ALA A 434 15.08 10.32 11.69
N ALA A 435 14.88 9.01 11.77
CA ALA A 435 15.67 8.13 12.61
C ALA A 435 17.17 8.16 12.23
N ALA A 436 17.50 8.13 10.93
CA ALA A 436 18.85 8.23 10.44
C ALA A 436 19.50 9.59 10.79
N ALA A 437 18.77 10.70 10.67
CA ALA A 437 19.23 12.02 11.08
C ALA A 437 19.51 12.08 12.59
N CYS A 438 18.64 11.52 13.42
CA CYS A 438 18.84 11.39 14.86
C CYS A 438 20.09 10.56 15.20
N ALA A 439 20.21 9.37 14.59
CA ALA A 439 21.35 8.47 14.83
C ALA A 439 22.70 9.08 14.45
N ARG A 440 22.72 9.98 13.44
CA ARG A 440 23.92 10.73 13.03
C ARG A 440 24.21 11.96 13.91
N GLY A 441 23.33 12.29 14.87
CA GLY A 441 23.44 13.50 15.67
C GLY A 441 23.22 14.79 14.86
N TRP A 442 22.27 14.75 13.90
CA TRP A 442 21.87 15.87 13.03
C TRP A 442 20.46 16.38 13.39
N PRO A 443 20.25 17.01 14.55
CA PRO A 443 18.93 17.42 14.98
C PRO A 443 18.25 18.41 14.02
N THR A 444 19.04 19.26 13.34
CA THR A 444 18.54 20.23 12.36
C THR A 444 18.04 19.59 11.07
N ALA A 445 18.48 18.36 10.75
CA ALA A 445 18.06 17.61 9.57
C ALA A 445 16.77 16.81 9.80
N VAL A 446 16.33 16.61 11.05
CA VAL A 446 15.16 15.75 11.37
C VAL A 446 13.88 16.27 10.71
N GLN A 447 13.58 17.55 10.86
CA GLN A 447 12.37 18.14 10.29
C GLN A 447 12.42 18.16 8.75
N PRO A 448 13.52 18.61 8.09
CA PRO A 448 13.67 18.43 6.63
C PRO A 448 13.53 16.99 6.15
N ALA A 449 14.03 16.01 6.90
CA ALA A 449 13.90 14.59 6.58
C ALA A 449 12.44 14.13 6.57
N VAL A 450 11.70 14.47 7.62
CA VAL A 450 10.25 14.18 7.71
C VAL A 450 9.50 14.84 6.56
N LEU A 451 9.78 16.12 6.30
CA LEU A 451 9.14 16.87 5.23
C LEU A 451 9.36 16.22 3.86
N ALA A 452 10.60 15.90 3.51
CA ALA A 452 10.93 15.28 2.23
C ALA A 452 10.24 13.92 2.07
N GLY A 453 10.29 13.06 3.10
CA GLY A 453 9.60 11.78 3.07
C GLY A 453 8.08 11.91 2.98
N THR A 454 7.48 12.94 3.60
CA THR A 454 6.04 13.22 3.49
C THR A 454 5.66 13.67 2.08
N VAL A 455 6.47 14.52 1.45
CA VAL A 455 6.31 14.86 0.01
C VAL A 455 6.37 13.59 -0.83
N GLY A 456 7.30 12.66 -0.51
CA GLY A 456 7.37 11.35 -1.15
C GLY A 456 6.09 10.54 -1.02
N TYR A 457 5.46 10.54 0.15
CA TYR A 457 4.16 9.87 0.35
C TYR A 457 3.07 10.42 -0.56
N VAL A 458 3.05 11.74 -0.78
CA VAL A 458 2.03 12.39 -1.62
C VAL A 458 2.28 12.13 -3.11
N VAL A 459 3.55 12.25 -3.55
CA VAL A 459 3.87 12.21 -4.99
C VAL A 459 4.20 10.81 -5.51
N GLY A 460 4.57 9.87 -4.64
CA GLY A 460 5.07 8.55 -5.04
C GLY A 460 4.07 7.75 -5.87
N THR A 461 2.85 7.60 -5.40
CA THR A 461 1.79 6.86 -6.12
C THR A 461 1.39 7.51 -7.44
N PRO A 462 1.06 8.82 -7.53
CA PRO A 462 0.76 9.48 -8.80
C PRO A 462 1.89 9.38 -9.81
N LEU A 463 3.13 9.61 -9.39
CA LEU A 463 4.30 9.52 -10.25
C LEU A 463 4.50 8.11 -10.79
N ALA A 464 4.34 7.10 -9.94
CA ALA A 464 4.48 5.70 -10.34
C ALA A 464 3.36 5.25 -11.31
N CYS A 465 2.14 5.74 -11.14
CA CYS A 465 1.06 5.50 -12.10
C CYS A 465 1.38 6.11 -13.48
N ALA A 466 1.99 7.29 -13.52
CA ALA A 466 2.47 7.89 -14.76
C ALA A 466 3.60 7.07 -15.39
N VAL A 467 4.56 6.61 -14.58
CA VAL A 467 5.64 5.70 -15.04
C VAL A 467 5.07 4.38 -15.55
N ALA A 468 4.03 3.83 -14.89
CA ALA A 468 3.37 2.60 -15.32
C ALA A 468 2.80 2.70 -16.74
N ALA A 469 2.23 3.86 -17.11
CA ALA A 469 1.75 4.10 -18.47
C ALA A 469 2.88 4.02 -19.50
N VAL A 470 4.05 4.58 -19.19
CA VAL A 470 5.24 4.48 -20.06
C VAL A 470 5.75 3.04 -20.16
N LEU A 471 5.88 2.34 -19.02
CA LEU A 471 6.35 0.95 -18.97
C LEU A 471 5.42 0.00 -19.73
N ARG A 472 4.10 0.22 -19.65
CA ARG A 472 3.11 -0.53 -20.42
C ARG A 472 3.30 -0.35 -21.93
N GLY A 473 3.62 0.87 -22.38
CA GLY A 473 3.95 1.14 -23.77
C GLY A 473 5.22 0.40 -24.24
N MET A 474 6.21 0.25 -23.36
CA MET A 474 7.46 -0.48 -23.67
C MET A 474 7.28 -2.02 -23.77
N THR A 475 6.19 -2.58 -23.24
CA THR A 475 5.88 -4.02 -23.35
C THR A 475 5.15 -4.38 -24.63
N THR A 476 4.57 -3.40 -25.32
CA THR A 476 3.79 -3.62 -26.56
C THR A 476 4.61 -3.41 -27.82
N THR A 477 5.83 -2.92 -27.70
CA THR A 477 6.85 -2.82 -28.74
C THR A 477 7.89 -3.92 -28.60
#